data_a7205e7413756796a181adeabab75cf7
#
_entry.id   a7205e7413756796a181adeabab75cf7
#
_cell.length_a   1.000
_cell.length_b   1.000
_cell.length_c   1.000
_cell.angle_alpha   90.00
_cell.angle_beta   90.00
_cell.angle_gamma   90.00
#
_symmetry.space_group_name_H-M   'P 1'
#
loop_
_entity.id
_entity.type
_entity.pdbx_description
1 polymer ?
#
loop_
_entity_poly.entity_id
_entity_poly.type
_entity_poly.pdbx_seq_one_letter_code
_entity_poly.pdbx_strand_id
1 'polypeptide(L)'
;MPRIAVGENASTNLALLLHELATNSVKYGALSVATGTLDVTCSVRDRDVVLVWTERGGPPVEEPDRTGFGSKLIVRIASQLGGTFDTEWSAGGAIINVAMKVDRLAT
;
A
#
# COMPACT_ATOMS: atom_id res chain seq x y z
N MET A 1 8.26 3.40 14.56
CA MET A 1 7.55 2.27 13.93
C MET A 1 7.48 1.09 14.88
N PRO A 2 6.35 0.44 15.00
CA PRO A 2 6.24 -0.71 15.88
C PRO A 2 7.10 -1.88 15.41
N ARG A 3 7.47 -2.74 16.33
CA ARG A 3 8.17 -3.98 15.98
C ARG A 3 7.14 -5.03 15.61
N ILE A 4 7.31 -5.62 14.45
CA ILE A 4 6.40 -6.63 13.92
C ILE A 4 7.24 -7.79 13.42
N ALA A 5 6.93 -8.99 13.89
CA ALA A 5 7.59 -10.18 13.40
C ALA A 5 7.07 -10.49 11.98
N VAL A 6 7.99 -10.66 11.05
CA VAL A 6 7.67 -10.98 9.67
C VAL A 6 8.38 -12.27 9.29
N GLY A 7 7.60 -13.28 8.96
CA GLY A 7 8.14 -14.56 8.55
C GLY A 7 8.57 -14.56 7.08
N GLU A 8 9.14 -15.68 6.65
CA GLU A 8 9.69 -15.81 5.30
C GLU A 8 8.63 -15.64 4.21
N ASN A 9 7.48 -16.30 4.36
CA ASN A 9 6.40 -16.21 3.38
C ASN A 9 5.78 -14.83 3.31
N ALA A 10 5.50 -14.23 4.46
CA ALA A 10 4.93 -12.90 4.53
C ALA A 10 5.90 -11.85 4.02
N SER A 11 7.19 -12.03 4.25
CA SER A 11 8.24 -11.14 3.76
C SER A 11 8.21 -11.02 2.24
N THR A 12 8.04 -12.13 1.53
CA THR A 12 7.92 -12.13 0.07
C THR A 12 6.68 -11.38 -0.38
N ASN A 13 5.53 -11.65 0.24
CA ASN A 13 4.28 -10.97 -0.09
C ASN A 13 4.34 -9.48 0.20
N LEU A 14 4.91 -9.11 1.33
CA LEU A 14 5.04 -7.71 1.72
C LEU A 14 5.95 -6.95 0.76
N ALA A 15 7.06 -7.57 0.35
CA ALA A 15 7.98 -6.98 -0.62
C ALA A 15 7.28 -6.73 -1.96
N LEU A 16 6.48 -7.69 -2.42
CA LEU A 16 5.70 -7.53 -3.65
C LEU A 16 4.68 -6.42 -3.53
N LEU A 17 4.00 -6.33 -2.40
CA LEU A 17 3.01 -5.28 -2.15
C LEU A 17 3.66 -3.90 -2.23
N LEU A 18 4.76 -3.70 -1.51
CA LEU A 18 5.46 -2.42 -1.50
C LEU A 18 6.03 -2.08 -2.87
N HIS A 19 6.53 -3.08 -3.59
CA HIS A 19 7.04 -2.88 -4.95
C HIS A 19 5.94 -2.40 -5.90
N GLU A 20 4.76 -3.01 -5.84
CA GLU A 20 3.64 -2.61 -6.69
C GLU A 20 3.15 -1.21 -6.35
N LEU A 21 3.05 -0.86 -5.07
CA LEU A 21 2.67 0.48 -4.66
C LEU A 21 3.69 1.51 -5.14
N ALA A 22 4.98 1.21 -4.98
CA ALA A 22 6.06 2.11 -5.40
C ALA A 22 6.09 2.27 -6.91
N THR A 23 5.95 1.18 -7.66
CA THR A 23 5.93 1.21 -9.12
C THR A 23 4.77 2.04 -9.65
N ASN A 24 3.58 1.86 -9.06
CA ASN A 24 2.43 2.66 -9.46
C ASN A 24 2.62 4.14 -9.16
N SER A 25 3.23 4.45 -8.02
CA SER A 25 3.52 5.84 -7.65
C SER A 25 4.50 6.50 -8.62
N VAL A 26 5.53 5.79 -9.02
CA VAL A 26 6.53 6.31 -9.99
C VAL A 26 5.93 6.49 -11.37
N LYS A 27 5.05 5.60 -11.79
CA LYS A 27 4.47 5.65 -13.13
C LYS A 27 3.29 6.62 -13.23
N TYR A 28 2.43 6.66 -12.22
CA TYR A 28 1.13 7.32 -12.32
C TYR A 28 0.83 8.27 -11.17
N GLY A 29 1.51 8.13 -10.04
CA GLY A 29 1.19 8.83 -8.81
C GLY A 29 2.19 9.92 -8.45
N ALA A 30 2.31 10.18 -7.16
CA ALA A 30 3.08 11.30 -6.63
C ALA A 30 4.56 11.25 -7.04
N LEU A 31 5.16 10.08 -7.07
CA LEU A 31 6.57 9.95 -7.42
C LEU A 31 6.84 10.07 -8.92
N SER A 32 5.82 10.27 -9.74
CA SER A 32 6.00 10.51 -11.17
C SER A 32 6.41 11.94 -11.48
N VAL A 33 6.30 12.85 -10.53
CA VAL A 33 6.65 14.27 -10.69
C VAL A 33 7.50 14.74 -9.53
N ALA A 34 8.32 15.77 -9.78
CA ALA A 34 9.27 16.28 -8.79
C ALA A 34 8.59 16.91 -7.56
N THR A 35 7.35 17.38 -7.71
CA THR A 35 6.60 18.01 -6.61
C THR A 35 5.87 17.01 -5.73
N GLY A 36 5.84 15.74 -6.13
CA GLY A 36 5.14 14.72 -5.38
C GLY A 36 5.91 14.26 -4.15
N THR A 37 5.17 13.92 -3.11
CA THR A 37 5.73 13.38 -1.86
C THR A 37 5.00 12.10 -1.47
N LEU A 38 5.70 11.28 -0.71
CA LEU A 38 5.18 10.02 -0.20
C LEU A 38 5.46 9.93 1.29
N ASP A 39 4.41 9.66 2.07
CA ASP A 39 4.51 9.34 3.48
C ASP A 39 3.98 7.94 3.71
N VAL A 40 4.73 7.14 4.44
CA VAL A 40 4.32 5.78 4.79
C VAL A 40 4.35 5.66 6.30
N THR A 41 3.23 5.27 6.88
CA THR A 41 3.14 5.00 8.32
C THR A 41 2.64 3.59 8.55
N CYS A 42 3.01 3.04 9.69
CA CYS A 42 2.60 1.71 10.09
C CYS A 42 2.23 1.73 11.56
N SER A 43 1.10 1.17 11.90
CA SER A 43 0.64 1.10 13.29
C SER A 43 0.03 -0.27 13.56
N VAL A 44 -0.02 -0.63 14.83
CA VAL A 44 -0.63 -1.88 15.29
C VAL A 44 -1.83 -1.53 16.14
N ARG A 45 -2.97 -2.13 15.81
CA ARG A 45 -4.21 -2.04 16.60
C ARG A 45 -4.71 -3.46 16.85
N ASP A 46 -4.71 -3.86 18.12
CA ASP A 46 -5.10 -5.21 18.49
C ASP A 46 -4.24 -6.23 17.73
N ARG A 47 -4.83 -6.99 16.84
CA ARG A 47 -4.13 -8.00 16.03
C ARG A 47 -3.94 -7.55 14.59
N ASP A 48 -4.24 -6.29 14.29
CA ASP A 48 -4.12 -5.75 12.94
C ASP A 48 -2.93 -4.82 12.84
N VAL A 49 -2.21 -4.96 11.73
CA VAL A 49 -1.19 -4.00 11.32
C VAL A 49 -1.80 -3.17 10.21
N VAL A 50 -1.79 -1.85 10.38
CA VAL A 50 -2.32 -0.93 9.39
C VAL A 50 -1.18 -0.13 8.79
N LEU A 51 -0.98 -0.28 7.50
CA LEU A 51 -0.02 0.49 6.72
C LEU A 51 -0.79 1.55 5.95
N VAL A 52 -0.39 2.81 6.11
CA VAL A 52 -0.99 3.93 5.41
C VAL A 52 0.04 4.55 4.48
N TRP A 53 -0.25 4.51 3.20
CA TRP A 53 0.58 5.02 2.12
C TRP A 53 -0.08 6.27 1.60
N THR A 54 0.52 7.44 1.85
CA THR A 54 -0.07 8.72 1.50
C THR A 54 0.75 9.42 0.43
N GLU A 55 0.14 9.66 -0.72
CA GLU A 55 0.74 10.38 -1.84
C GLU A 55 0.13 11.77 -1.96
N ARG A 56 0.96 12.78 -2.13
CA ARG A 56 0.54 14.19 -2.26
C ARG A 56 1.38 14.88 -3.32
N GLY A 57 0.80 15.92 -3.91
CA GLY A 57 1.52 16.77 -4.87
C GLY A 57 1.80 16.12 -6.20
N GLY A 58 1.13 15.02 -6.50
CA GLY A 58 1.24 14.34 -7.76
C GLY A 58 0.33 14.93 -8.84
N PRO A 59 0.33 14.32 -10.03
CA PRO A 59 -0.57 14.76 -11.09
C PRO A 59 -2.02 14.48 -10.73
N PRO A 60 -2.99 15.14 -11.39
CA PRO A 60 -4.41 14.82 -11.18
C PRO A 60 -4.66 13.33 -11.37
N VAL A 61 -5.38 12.73 -10.43
CA VAL A 61 -5.64 11.29 -10.45
C VAL A 61 -7.12 11.05 -10.66
N GLU A 62 -7.45 10.21 -11.66
CA GLU A 62 -8.80 9.75 -11.89
C GLU A 62 -8.91 8.29 -11.46
N GLU A 63 -9.75 8.06 -10.50
CA GLU A 63 -9.91 6.77 -9.85
C GLU A 63 -10.13 5.60 -10.80
N PRO A 64 -11.11 5.65 -11.70
CA PRO A 64 -11.56 4.42 -12.39
C PRO A 64 -10.62 3.83 -13.41
N ASP A 65 -9.73 4.64 -13.96
CA ASP A 65 -8.93 4.22 -15.10
C ASP A 65 -7.70 3.41 -14.70
N ARG A 66 -7.57 3.14 -13.42
CA ARG A 66 -6.41 2.44 -12.91
C ARG A 66 -6.65 0.98 -12.58
N THR A 67 -7.80 0.47 -12.92
CA THR A 67 -8.10 -0.94 -12.74
C THR A 67 -7.25 -1.75 -13.70
N GLY A 68 -6.30 -2.47 -13.20
CA GLY A 68 -5.40 -3.28 -14.01
C GLY A 68 -3.93 -2.97 -13.78
N PHE A 69 -3.60 -1.85 -13.15
CA PHE A 69 -2.21 -1.52 -12.85
C PHE A 69 -1.80 -2.11 -11.51
N GLY A 70 -1.72 -3.44 -11.44
CA GLY A 70 -1.31 -4.11 -10.22
C GLY A 70 -2.35 -4.17 -9.12
N SER A 71 -3.51 -3.53 -9.28
CA SER A 71 -4.52 -3.50 -8.22
C SER A 71 -5.05 -4.88 -7.85
N LYS A 72 -5.18 -5.78 -8.83
CA LYS A 72 -5.59 -7.16 -8.56
C LYS A 72 -4.54 -7.92 -7.75
N LEU A 73 -3.28 -7.69 -8.05
CA LEU A 73 -2.17 -8.28 -7.31
C LEU A 73 -2.15 -7.76 -5.87
N ILE A 74 -2.32 -6.45 -5.70
CA ILE A 74 -2.35 -5.82 -4.38
C ILE A 74 -3.48 -6.40 -3.52
N VAL A 75 -4.67 -6.52 -4.09
CA VAL A 75 -5.83 -7.11 -3.37
C VAL A 75 -5.55 -8.56 -2.98
N ARG A 76 -4.97 -9.32 -3.88
CA ARG A 76 -4.62 -10.72 -3.61
C ARG A 76 -3.59 -10.84 -2.50
N ILE A 77 -2.56 -10.02 -2.53
CA ILE A 77 -1.52 -10.03 -1.50
C ILE A 77 -2.10 -9.64 -0.15
N ALA A 78 -2.89 -8.58 -0.11
CA ALA A 78 -3.54 -8.14 1.13
C ALA A 78 -4.41 -9.27 1.72
N SER A 79 -5.16 -9.96 0.86
CA SER A 79 -5.97 -11.09 1.28
C SER A 79 -5.11 -12.23 1.87
N GLN A 80 -3.98 -12.53 1.27
CA GLN A 80 -3.05 -13.56 1.78
C GLN A 80 -2.46 -13.17 3.13
N LEU A 81 -2.31 -11.88 3.37
CA LEU A 81 -1.83 -11.36 4.66
C LEU A 81 -2.98 -11.17 5.67
N GLY A 82 -4.15 -11.70 5.34
CA GLY A 82 -5.31 -11.73 6.23
C GLY A 82 -6.04 -10.41 6.35
N GLY A 83 -5.88 -9.52 5.39
CA GLY A 83 -6.42 -8.19 5.52
C GLY A 83 -7.13 -7.65 4.30
N THR A 84 -7.21 -6.34 4.25
CA THR A 84 -7.94 -5.60 3.23
C THR A 84 -7.09 -4.45 2.71
N PHE A 85 -7.52 -3.93 1.58
CA PHE A 85 -6.87 -2.83 0.90
C PHE A 85 -7.96 -1.89 0.41
N ASP A 86 -7.78 -0.58 0.63
CA ASP A 86 -8.67 0.42 0.04
C ASP A 86 -7.89 1.68 -0.31
N THR A 87 -8.42 2.48 -1.21
CA THR A 87 -7.81 3.72 -1.67
C THR A 87 -8.80 4.86 -1.60
N GLU A 88 -8.36 5.97 -1.00
CA GLU A 88 -9.09 7.23 -1.00
C GLU A 88 -8.40 8.17 -1.97
N TRP A 89 -9.10 8.58 -3.01
CA TRP A 89 -8.58 9.46 -4.05
C TRP A 89 -8.85 10.92 -3.73
N SER A 90 -7.87 11.78 -4.01
CA SER A 90 -8.03 13.22 -3.88
C SER A 90 -7.26 13.93 -4.99
N ALA A 91 -7.48 15.24 -5.14
CA ALA A 91 -6.76 16.03 -6.14
C ALA A 91 -5.26 15.95 -5.87
N GLY A 92 -4.50 15.45 -6.84
CA GLY A 92 -3.05 15.35 -6.74
C GLY A 92 -2.54 14.28 -5.79
N GLY A 93 -3.39 13.37 -5.29
CA GLY A 93 -2.92 12.37 -4.37
C GLY A 93 -3.85 11.20 -4.13
N ALA A 94 -3.40 10.33 -3.24
CA ALA A 94 -4.15 9.15 -2.85
C ALA A 94 -3.70 8.70 -1.46
N ILE A 95 -4.62 8.15 -0.69
CA ILE A 95 -4.32 7.52 0.59
C ILE A 95 -4.69 6.05 0.45
N ILE A 96 -3.69 5.18 0.55
CA ILE A 96 -3.88 3.75 0.45
C ILE A 96 -3.73 3.14 1.82
N ASN A 97 -4.79 2.44 2.26
CA ASN A 97 -4.82 1.78 3.56
C ASN A 97 -4.74 0.28 3.34
N VAL A 98 -3.75 -0.36 3.95
CA VAL A 98 -3.60 -1.81 3.91
C VAL A 98 -3.65 -2.33 5.32
N ALA A 99 -4.66 -3.14 5.63
CA ALA A 99 -4.78 -3.81 6.91
C ALA A 99 -4.29 -5.26 6.75
N MET A 100 -3.49 -5.72 7.69
CA MET A 100 -2.92 -7.06 7.67
C MET A 100 -3.03 -7.67 9.06
N LYS A 101 -3.03 -8.99 9.15
CA LYS A 101 -3.08 -9.67 10.45
C LYS A 101 -1.67 -9.93 10.96
N VAL A 102 -1.43 -9.59 12.22
CA VAL A 102 -0.14 -9.85 12.88
C VAL A 102 0.24 -11.33 12.73
N ASP A 103 -0.72 -12.23 12.94
CA ASP A 103 -0.46 -13.67 12.87
C ASP A 103 -0.06 -14.13 11.46
N ARG A 104 -0.62 -13.49 10.43
CA ARG A 104 -0.26 -13.81 9.04
C ARG A 104 1.11 -13.27 8.68
N LEU A 105 1.49 -12.11 9.22
CA LEU A 105 2.81 -11.55 8.99
C LEU A 105 3.90 -12.39 9.62
N ALA A 106 3.60 -13.12 10.69
CA ALA A 106 4.58 -13.96 11.35
C ALA A 106 4.89 -15.27 10.60
N THR A 107 4.17 -15.56 9.53
CA THR A 107 4.42 -16.76 8.72
C THR A 107 5.44 -16.48 7.63
#